data_a9c3ea6e93642ded53789aed2258b5d2
#
_entry.id   a9c3ea6e93642ded53789aed2258b5d2
#
_cell.length_a   1.000
_cell.length_b   1.000
_cell.length_c   1.000
_cell.angle_alpha   90.00
_cell.angle_beta   90.00
_cell.angle_gamma   90.00
#
_symmetry.space_group_name_H-M   'P 1'
#
loop_
_entity.id
_entity.type
_entity.pdbx_description
1 polymer ?
#
loop_
_entity_poly.entity_id
_entity_poly.type
_entity_poly.pdbx_seq_one_letter_code
_entity_poly.pdbx_strand_id
1 'polypeptide(L)'
;MNNMISKGILILFSLFSMISYAQEVKITDKNNNPSKAINPDAFDYIDKQYELQEDMYIATLNGFVINSGKSILSNLFNSFWQKANELGANSFRIEDVKNDNDTIEIEISVYNLTDIKFDAMVKLYPTNMVYVIGDIDKRQTPKKIKFNNEKLELAPMEFIAYQNEIDKDAILSIGGFLGAKVWIKGQENRLPKHLSLSGFGVGPGRYDEISISFNTGRIYPVDLNFGQFLIDALTERR
;
A
#
# COMPACT_ATOMS: atom_id res chain seq x y z
N MET A 1 -49.71 34.57 10.92
CA MET A 1 -49.22 33.32 11.55
C MET A 1 -48.94 32.29 10.45
N ASN A 2 -48.02 32.57 9.51
CA ASN A 2 -47.76 31.69 8.33
C ASN A 2 -46.33 31.82 7.78
N ASN A 3 -45.30 32.00 8.60
CA ASN A 3 -43.91 32.11 8.08
C ASN A 3 -42.86 31.25 8.84
N MET A 4 -43.29 30.27 9.62
CA MET A 4 -42.33 29.42 10.34
C MET A 4 -42.17 28.00 9.77
N ILE A 5 -43.03 27.58 8.85
CA ILE A 5 -43.00 26.20 8.33
C ILE A 5 -42.04 26.05 7.12
N SER A 6 -41.74 27.14 6.44
CA SER A 6 -40.87 27.11 5.23
C SER A 6 -39.36 26.97 5.51
N LYS A 7 -38.89 27.30 6.71
CA LYS A 7 -37.44 27.24 7.03
C LYS A 7 -36.97 25.87 7.57
N GLY A 8 -37.93 25.04 8.04
CA GLY A 8 -37.59 23.71 8.56
C GLY A 8 -37.31 22.65 7.48
N ILE A 9 -37.84 22.84 6.27
CA ILE A 9 -37.69 21.83 5.19
C ILE A 9 -36.37 21.99 4.44
N LEU A 10 -35.79 23.21 4.42
CA LEU A 10 -34.51 23.43 3.71
C LEU A 10 -33.28 22.85 4.43
N ILE A 11 -33.37 22.66 5.73
CA ILE A 11 -32.24 22.12 6.53
C ILE A 11 -32.19 20.59 6.45
N LEU A 12 -33.32 19.92 6.14
CA LEU A 12 -33.34 18.44 6.02
C LEU A 12 -32.76 17.94 4.69
N PHE A 13 -32.69 18.76 3.66
CA PHE A 13 -32.15 18.39 2.35
C PHE A 13 -30.64 18.56 2.23
N SER A 14 -29.98 19.31 3.10
CA SER A 14 -28.52 19.48 3.09
C SER A 14 -27.75 18.38 3.82
N LEU A 15 -28.44 17.46 4.50
CA LEU A 15 -27.83 16.33 5.23
C LEU A 15 -27.72 15.05 4.41
N PHE A 16 -28.23 15.01 3.17
CA PHE A 16 -28.23 13.79 2.34
C PHE A 16 -27.18 13.76 1.24
N SER A 17 -26.25 14.70 1.15
CA SER A 17 -25.24 14.71 0.11
C SER A 17 -23.82 14.39 0.56
N MET A 18 -23.63 13.79 1.73
CA MET A 18 -22.44 13.01 1.99
C MET A 18 -22.68 11.58 1.51
N ILE A 19 -22.74 11.38 0.20
CA ILE A 19 -22.43 10.08 -0.39
C ILE A 19 -20.94 9.88 -0.11
N SER A 20 -20.66 9.33 1.03
CA SER A 20 -19.42 8.65 1.31
C SER A 20 -19.26 7.63 0.17
N TYR A 21 -18.36 7.86 -0.77
CA TYR A 21 -17.88 6.80 -1.66
C TYR A 21 -17.16 5.80 -0.78
N ALA A 22 -17.93 4.98 -0.07
CA ALA A 22 -17.42 3.86 0.66
C ALA A 22 -16.79 2.94 -0.39
N GLN A 23 -15.49 2.77 -0.31
CA GLN A 23 -14.79 1.74 -1.05
C GLN A 23 -15.33 0.40 -0.56
N GLU A 24 -16.14 -0.24 -1.40
CA GLU A 24 -16.76 -1.51 -1.04
C GLU A 24 -15.78 -2.64 -1.32
N VAL A 25 -15.34 -3.31 -0.27
CA VAL A 25 -14.62 -4.58 -0.39
C VAL A 25 -15.62 -5.72 -0.28
N LYS A 26 -15.69 -6.55 -1.34
CA LYS A 26 -16.61 -7.70 -1.44
C LYS A 26 -15.86 -9.01 -1.24
N ILE A 27 -16.51 -9.96 -0.59
CA ILE A 27 -16.02 -11.34 -0.54
C ILE A 27 -16.53 -12.03 -1.81
N THR A 28 -15.62 -12.57 -2.63
CA THR A 28 -15.93 -13.29 -3.87
C THR A 28 -15.90 -14.81 -3.67
N ASP A 29 -15.06 -15.28 -2.74
CA ASP A 29 -15.00 -16.67 -2.31
C ASP A 29 -14.66 -16.78 -0.82
N LYS A 30 -15.06 -17.84 -0.16
CA LYS A 30 -14.83 -18.04 1.27
C LYS A 30 -14.69 -19.51 1.63
N ASN A 31 -13.67 -19.82 2.43
CA ASN A 31 -13.53 -21.14 3.04
C ASN A 31 -14.62 -21.34 4.11
N ASN A 32 -15.32 -22.47 4.03
CA ASN A 32 -16.40 -22.81 4.97
C ASN A 32 -15.89 -23.24 6.36
N ASN A 33 -14.62 -23.69 6.44
CA ASN A 33 -13.98 -24.13 7.68
C ASN A 33 -12.61 -23.45 7.86
N PRO A 34 -12.58 -22.12 8.04
CA PRO A 34 -11.32 -21.40 8.15
C PRO A 34 -10.60 -21.74 9.45
N SER A 35 -9.26 -21.78 9.40
CA SER A 35 -8.44 -21.84 10.59
C SER A 35 -8.58 -20.55 11.40
N LYS A 36 -8.52 -20.65 12.74
CA LYS A 36 -8.60 -19.45 13.59
C LYS A 36 -7.32 -18.65 13.54
N ALA A 37 -7.41 -17.33 13.37
CA ALA A 37 -6.26 -16.44 13.38
C ALA A 37 -5.47 -16.54 14.69
N ILE A 38 -4.15 -16.60 14.57
CA ILE A 38 -3.23 -16.62 15.71
C ILE A 38 -2.82 -15.19 16.08
N ASN A 39 -2.67 -14.30 15.07
CA ASN A 39 -2.37 -12.89 15.26
C ASN A 39 -3.33 -12.05 14.40
N PRO A 40 -4.50 -11.66 14.92
CA PRO A 40 -5.55 -11.00 14.15
C PRO A 40 -5.19 -9.55 13.74
N ASP A 41 -4.23 -8.91 14.42
CA ASP A 41 -3.87 -7.51 14.12
C ASP A 41 -2.84 -7.37 12.99
N ALA A 42 -2.26 -8.48 12.53
CA ALA A 42 -1.33 -8.48 11.42
C ALA A 42 -2.06 -8.47 10.06
N PHE A 43 -1.40 -7.91 9.06
CA PHE A 43 -1.84 -8.00 7.66
C PHE A 43 -0.60 -8.05 6.76
N ASP A 44 0.03 -9.22 6.74
CA ASP A 44 1.34 -9.41 6.13
C ASP A 44 1.21 -9.81 4.66
N TYR A 45 2.00 -9.18 3.81
CA TYR A 45 2.08 -9.54 2.39
C TYR A 45 2.74 -10.92 2.23
N ILE A 46 2.15 -11.75 1.37
CA ILE A 46 2.69 -13.07 1.01
C ILE A 46 3.35 -12.97 -0.36
N ASP A 47 4.67 -13.24 -0.40
CA ASP A 47 5.40 -13.29 -1.66
C ASP A 47 4.82 -14.35 -2.61
N LYS A 48 4.76 -14.03 -3.91
CA LYS A 48 4.18 -14.92 -4.95
C LYS A 48 4.91 -16.26 -5.08
N GLN A 49 6.19 -16.33 -4.67
CA GLN A 49 6.97 -17.56 -4.69
C GLN A 49 6.73 -18.49 -3.49
N TYR A 50 6.02 -17.98 -2.44
CA TYR A 50 5.73 -18.79 -1.28
C TYR A 50 4.61 -19.79 -1.59
N GLU A 51 4.88 -21.08 -1.36
CA GLU A 51 3.90 -22.16 -1.55
C GLU A 51 2.88 -22.16 -0.40
N LEU A 52 1.65 -21.86 -0.72
CA LEU A 52 0.54 -21.83 0.21
C LEU A 52 -0.12 -23.21 0.30
N GLN A 53 -0.52 -23.59 1.50
CA GLN A 53 -1.34 -24.78 1.76
C GLN A 53 -2.81 -24.38 1.83
N GLU A 54 -3.69 -25.25 1.34
CA GLU A 54 -5.14 -24.98 1.27
C GLU A 54 -5.79 -24.69 2.63
N ASP A 55 -5.26 -25.29 3.72
CA ASP A 55 -5.75 -25.08 5.08
C ASP A 55 -5.52 -23.67 5.65
N MET A 56 -4.64 -22.88 5.00
CA MET A 56 -4.37 -21.49 5.39
C MET A 56 -5.36 -20.50 4.76
N TYR A 57 -5.99 -20.87 3.65
CA TYR A 57 -6.89 -20.00 2.90
C TYR A 57 -8.15 -19.66 3.70
N ILE A 58 -8.51 -18.39 3.72
CA ILE A 58 -9.68 -17.88 4.43
C ILE A 58 -10.75 -17.39 3.44
N ALA A 59 -10.39 -16.49 2.54
CA ALA A 59 -11.31 -15.90 1.58
C ALA A 59 -10.56 -15.19 0.44
N THR A 60 -11.28 -14.92 -0.64
CA THR A 60 -10.89 -13.98 -1.68
C THR A 60 -11.73 -12.71 -1.56
N LEU A 61 -11.06 -11.57 -1.59
CA LEU A 61 -11.65 -10.25 -1.47
C LEU A 61 -11.40 -9.47 -2.76
N ASN A 62 -12.42 -8.80 -3.25
CA ASN A 62 -12.32 -7.89 -4.39
C ASN A 62 -12.68 -6.48 -3.94
N GLY A 63 -11.87 -5.51 -4.35
CA GLY A 63 -12.11 -4.11 -4.08
C GLY A 63 -11.71 -3.24 -5.25
N PHE A 64 -12.40 -2.13 -5.44
CA PHE A 64 -12.09 -1.21 -6.52
C PHE A 64 -12.01 0.23 -6.02
N VAL A 65 -11.24 1.03 -6.73
CA VAL A 65 -11.13 2.48 -6.50
C VAL A 65 -11.30 3.23 -7.80
N ILE A 66 -12.03 4.32 -7.73
CA ILE A 66 -12.08 5.30 -8.82
C ILE A 66 -10.91 6.25 -8.60
N ASN A 67 -10.02 6.33 -9.56
CA ASN A 67 -8.70 6.97 -9.43
C ASN A 67 -8.77 8.50 -9.47
N SER A 68 -9.57 9.09 -8.59
CA SER A 68 -9.86 10.52 -8.55
C SER A 68 -9.49 11.24 -7.25
N GLY A 69 -8.55 10.73 -6.44
CA GLY A 69 -8.20 11.39 -5.18
C GLY A 69 -6.91 10.93 -4.50
N LYS A 70 -6.44 11.73 -3.56
CA LYS A 70 -5.34 11.36 -2.66
C LYS A 70 -5.80 10.23 -1.72
N SER A 71 -4.89 9.34 -1.40
CA SER A 71 -5.12 8.28 -0.40
C SER A 71 -6.09 7.17 -0.80
N ILE A 72 -6.44 7.03 -2.09
CA ILE A 72 -7.42 6.04 -2.52
C ILE A 72 -6.89 4.61 -2.34
N LEU A 73 -5.66 4.32 -2.78
CA LEU A 73 -5.05 3.01 -2.59
C LEU A 73 -4.77 2.69 -1.11
N SER A 74 -4.41 3.69 -0.30
CA SER A 74 -4.24 3.47 1.14
C SER A 74 -5.56 3.18 1.85
N ASN A 75 -6.65 3.82 1.43
CA ASN A 75 -7.97 3.53 1.96
C ASN A 75 -8.44 2.13 1.54
N LEU A 76 -8.19 1.72 0.29
CA LEU A 76 -8.50 0.37 -0.17
C LEU A 76 -7.72 -0.68 0.62
N PHE A 77 -6.42 -0.47 0.80
CA PHE A 77 -5.59 -1.36 1.61
C PHE A 77 -6.13 -1.49 3.05
N ASN A 78 -6.50 -0.37 3.69
CA ASN A 78 -7.09 -0.38 5.02
C ASN A 78 -8.45 -1.11 5.04
N SER A 79 -9.26 -0.97 3.99
CA SER A 79 -10.54 -1.68 3.88
C SER A 79 -10.33 -3.19 3.71
N PHE A 80 -9.34 -3.61 2.95
CA PHE A 80 -8.93 -5.02 2.87
C PHE A 80 -8.46 -5.55 4.21
N TRP A 81 -7.58 -4.80 4.90
CA TRP A 81 -7.10 -5.18 6.22
C TRP A 81 -8.25 -5.36 7.23
N GLN A 82 -9.15 -4.38 7.32
CA GLN A 82 -10.31 -4.47 8.20
C GLN A 82 -11.17 -5.70 7.86
N LYS A 83 -11.42 -5.94 6.58
CA LYS A 83 -12.22 -7.08 6.14
C LYS A 83 -11.54 -8.42 6.40
N ALA A 84 -10.24 -8.51 6.16
CA ALA A 84 -9.43 -9.68 6.49
C ALA A 84 -9.47 -9.98 8.00
N ASN A 85 -9.31 -8.96 8.83
CA ASN A 85 -9.36 -9.07 10.29
C ASN A 85 -10.73 -9.56 10.79
N GLU A 86 -11.84 -9.03 10.25
CA GLU A 86 -13.19 -9.54 10.53
C GLU A 86 -13.34 -11.04 10.22
N LEU A 87 -12.64 -11.53 9.19
CA LEU A 87 -12.65 -12.93 8.78
C LEU A 87 -11.65 -13.80 9.55
N GLY A 88 -10.79 -13.20 10.38
CA GLY A 88 -9.75 -13.90 11.11
C GLY A 88 -8.50 -14.20 10.28
N ALA A 89 -8.29 -13.53 9.17
CA ALA A 89 -7.07 -13.60 8.37
C ALA A 89 -6.03 -12.60 8.88
N ASN A 90 -4.75 -12.93 8.73
CA ASN A 90 -3.62 -12.10 9.14
C ASN A 90 -2.62 -11.82 8.01
N SER A 91 -2.87 -12.34 6.83
CA SER A 91 -1.95 -12.21 5.69
C SER A 91 -2.71 -12.15 4.38
N PHE A 92 -2.10 -11.59 3.34
CA PHE A 92 -2.72 -11.44 2.04
C PHE A 92 -1.74 -11.68 0.90
N ARG A 93 -2.27 -12.11 -0.25
CA ARG A 93 -1.59 -12.16 -1.55
C ARG A 93 -2.44 -11.43 -2.58
N ILE A 94 -1.83 -10.63 -3.43
CA ILE A 94 -2.51 -10.05 -4.57
C ILE A 94 -2.57 -11.10 -5.68
N GLU A 95 -3.79 -11.41 -6.12
CA GLU A 95 -4.06 -12.39 -7.17
C GLU A 95 -4.18 -11.72 -8.54
N ASP A 96 -4.89 -10.58 -8.61
CA ASP A 96 -5.11 -9.85 -9.85
C ASP A 96 -5.22 -8.34 -9.62
N VAL A 97 -4.75 -7.57 -10.61
CA VAL A 97 -4.88 -6.11 -10.64
C VAL A 97 -5.31 -5.69 -12.04
N LYS A 98 -6.50 -5.09 -12.12
CA LYS A 98 -7.02 -4.52 -13.36
C LYS A 98 -7.00 -3.00 -13.25
N ASN A 99 -6.31 -2.37 -14.19
CA ASN A 99 -6.22 -0.93 -14.27
C ASN A 99 -6.89 -0.46 -15.56
N ASP A 100 -8.11 0.03 -15.45
CA ASP A 100 -8.90 0.55 -16.57
C ASP A 100 -9.11 2.05 -16.36
N ASN A 101 -8.54 2.86 -17.25
CA ASN A 101 -8.55 4.33 -17.31
C ASN A 101 -8.67 5.06 -15.96
N ASP A 102 -9.84 5.03 -15.33
CA ASP A 102 -10.14 5.73 -14.07
C ASP A 102 -10.42 4.79 -12.89
N THR A 103 -10.38 3.47 -13.10
CA THR A 103 -10.68 2.48 -12.06
C THR A 103 -9.51 1.53 -11.89
N ILE A 104 -9.15 1.24 -10.64
CA ILE A 104 -8.25 0.15 -10.28
C ILE A 104 -9.07 -0.84 -9.50
N GLU A 105 -9.14 -2.07 -10.00
CA GLU A 105 -9.75 -3.22 -9.33
C GLU A 105 -8.63 -4.14 -8.85
N ILE A 106 -8.69 -4.54 -7.59
CA ILE A 106 -7.68 -5.41 -6.98
C ILE A 106 -8.39 -6.58 -6.34
N GLU A 107 -7.93 -7.78 -6.69
CA GLU A 107 -8.34 -9.02 -6.04
C GLU A 107 -7.21 -9.54 -5.17
N ILE A 108 -7.52 -9.83 -3.92
CA ILE A 108 -6.58 -10.42 -2.97
C ILE A 108 -7.17 -11.71 -2.38
N SER A 109 -6.33 -12.70 -2.17
CA SER A 109 -6.65 -13.83 -1.29
C SER A 109 -6.06 -13.58 0.10
N VAL A 110 -6.85 -13.88 1.14
CA VAL A 110 -6.44 -13.68 2.53
C VAL A 110 -6.28 -15.01 3.25
N TYR A 111 -5.28 -15.07 4.11
CA TYR A 111 -4.79 -16.30 4.71
C TYR A 111 -4.54 -16.14 6.20
N ASN A 112 -4.37 -17.27 6.86
CA ASN A 112 -3.90 -17.34 8.24
C ASN A 112 -2.54 -18.03 8.29
N LEU A 113 -1.48 -17.24 8.50
CA LEU A 113 -0.11 -17.72 8.65
C LEU A 113 0.30 -17.76 10.11
N THR A 114 0.94 -18.86 10.51
CA THR A 114 1.65 -18.94 11.79
C THR A 114 2.95 -18.15 11.72
N ASP A 115 3.50 -17.75 12.87
CA ASP A 115 4.78 -17.02 12.92
C ASP A 115 5.93 -17.80 12.25
N ILE A 116 5.96 -19.13 12.41
CA ILE A 116 6.98 -19.99 11.76
C ILE A 116 6.87 -19.92 10.22
N LYS A 117 5.65 -19.96 9.69
CA LYS A 117 5.40 -19.88 8.25
C LYS A 117 5.72 -18.49 7.72
N PHE A 118 5.39 -17.47 8.50
CA PHE A 118 5.72 -16.08 8.20
C PHE A 118 7.25 -15.87 8.13
N ASP A 119 8.01 -16.33 9.10
CA ASP A 119 9.47 -16.25 9.11
C ASP A 119 10.12 -16.99 7.91
N ALA A 120 9.51 -18.10 7.47
CA ALA A 120 9.95 -18.81 6.28
C ALA A 120 9.65 -18.00 4.99
N MET A 121 8.50 -17.37 4.91
CA MET A 121 8.07 -16.54 3.78
C MET A 121 8.92 -15.27 3.64
N VAL A 122 9.22 -14.58 4.74
CA VAL A 122 10.05 -13.35 4.73
C VAL A 122 11.43 -13.58 4.13
N LYS A 123 11.99 -14.79 4.24
CA LYS A 123 13.28 -15.15 3.62
C LYS A 123 13.25 -15.19 2.09
N LEU A 124 12.07 -15.21 1.50
CA LEU A 124 11.88 -15.16 0.03
C LEU A 124 11.88 -13.72 -0.51
N TYR A 125 11.71 -12.73 0.35
CA TYR A 125 11.74 -11.35 -0.10
C TYR A 125 13.10 -10.98 -0.71
N PRO A 126 13.11 -10.26 -1.83
CA PRO A 126 14.35 -9.81 -2.43
C PRO A 126 15.07 -8.88 -1.45
N THR A 127 16.32 -9.19 -1.11
CA THR A 127 17.11 -8.37 -0.19
C THR A 127 17.69 -7.14 -0.88
N ASN A 128 17.88 -6.05 -0.13
CA ASN A 128 18.48 -4.78 -0.61
C ASN A 128 17.77 -4.11 -1.78
N MET A 129 16.50 -4.45 -2.03
CA MET A 129 15.71 -3.69 -3.00
C MET A 129 15.31 -2.33 -2.42
N VAL A 130 15.40 -1.31 -3.25
CA VAL A 130 14.91 0.05 -2.97
C VAL A 130 13.86 0.37 -4.00
N TYR A 131 12.63 0.58 -3.54
CA TYR A 131 11.51 1.00 -4.36
C TYR A 131 11.23 2.48 -4.10
N VAL A 132 11.20 3.28 -5.15
CA VAL A 132 10.80 4.69 -5.06
C VAL A 132 9.48 4.86 -5.77
N ILE A 133 8.44 5.17 -5.02
CA ILE A 133 7.07 5.28 -5.47
C ILE A 133 6.75 6.74 -5.73
N GLY A 134 6.19 7.03 -6.90
CA GLY A 134 5.69 8.35 -7.30
C GLY A 134 4.49 8.79 -6.47
N ASP A 135 3.66 9.64 -7.05
CA ASP A 135 2.39 9.96 -6.44
C ASP A 135 1.35 8.87 -6.73
N ILE A 136 0.51 8.52 -5.76
CA ILE A 136 -0.59 7.56 -5.94
C ILE A 136 -1.90 8.24 -6.35
N ASP A 137 -1.86 9.51 -6.69
CA ASP A 137 -2.97 10.28 -7.26
C ASP A 137 -2.62 10.65 -8.71
N LYS A 138 -3.28 10.04 -9.68
CA LYS A 138 -3.07 10.27 -11.14
C LYS A 138 -3.15 11.74 -11.56
N ARG A 139 -3.83 12.59 -10.79
CA ARG A 139 -4.00 14.02 -11.09
C ARG A 139 -2.78 14.86 -10.73
N GLN A 140 -1.83 14.29 -10.02
CA GLN A 140 -0.60 14.98 -9.65
C GLN A 140 0.35 15.08 -10.85
N THR A 141 1.26 16.03 -10.77
CA THR A 141 2.30 16.20 -11.78
C THR A 141 3.48 15.25 -11.52
N PRO A 142 4.18 14.81 -12.56
CA PRO A 142 5.40 14.04 -12.42
C PRO A 142 6.42 14.74 -11.53
N LYS A 143 7.18 13.98 -10.74
CA LYS A 143 8.17 14.49 -9.80
C LYS A 143 9.58 14.27 -10.33
N LYS A 144 10.34 15.36 -10.43
CA LYS A 144 11.75 15.30 -10.77
C LYS A 144 12.58 14.91 -9.56
N ILE A 145 13.29 13.81 -9.69
CA ILE A 145 14.17 13.26 -8.67
C ILE A 145 15.58 13.10 -9.20
N LYS A 146 16.52 12.89 -8.31
CA LYS A 146 17.86 12.41 -8.62
C LYS A 146 18.13 11.16 -7.82
N PHE A 147 18.33 10.04 -8.50
CA PHE A 147 18.61 8.75 -7.88
C PHE A 147 19.99 8.27 -8.34
N ASN A 148 20.90 7.99 -7.41
CA ASN A 148 22.30 7.63 -7.67
C ASN A 148 22.99 8.54 -8.71
N ASN A 149 22.78 9.86 -8.59
CA ASN A 149 23.25 10.90 -9.53
C ASN A 149 22.56 10.96 -10.89
N GLU A 150 21.69 10.05 -11.22
CA GLU A 150 20.86 10.08 -12.40
C GLU A 150 19.62 10.94 -12.18
N LYS A 151 19.30 11.82 -13.15
CA LYS A 151 18.08 12.64 -13.13
C LYS A 151 16.95 11.87 -13.77
N LEU A 152 15.88 11.68 -13.01
CA LEU A 152 14.69 10.95 -13.44
C LEU A 152 13.45 11.81 -13.23
N GLU A 153 12.41 11.52 -14.00
CA GLU A 153 11.08 12.07 -13.78
C GLU A 153 10.13 10.89 -13.57
N LEU A 154 9.51 10.83 -12.38
CA LEU A 154 8.61 9.74 -11.99
C LEU A 154 7.17 10.25 -12.05
N ALA A 155 6.38 9.65 -12.93
CA ALA A 155 4.97 9.98 -13.08
C ALA A 155 4.14 9.47 -11.91
N PRO A 156 2.93 10.01 -11.72
CA PRO A 156 1.97 9.40 -10.82
C PRO A 156 1.68 7.96 -11.22
N MET A 157 1.41 7.10 -10.25
CA MET A 157 1.15 5.67 -10.41
C MET A 157 2.33 4.85 -10.97
N GLU A 158 3.53 5.42 -10.93
CA GLU A 158 4.76 4.72 -11.29
C GLU A 158 5.67 4.51 -10.07
N PHE A 159 6.50 3.49 -10.16
CA PHE A 159 7.63 3.29 -9.25
C PHE A 159 8.88 2.91 -10.04
N ILE A 160 10.05 3.07 -9.41
CA ILE A 160 11.31 2.51 -9.86
C ILE A 160 11.81 1.50 -8.82
N ALA A 161 12.41 0.41 -9.31
CA ALA A 161 13.06 -0.60 -8.49
C ALA A 161 14.59 -0.54 -8.70
N TYR A 162 15.33 -0.64 -7.63
CA TYR A 162 16.78 -0.62 -7.66
C TYR A 162 17.37 -1.66 -6.70
N GLN A 163 18.22 -2.53 -7.22
CA GLN A 163 18.99 -3.47 -6.41
C GLN A 163 20.22 -2.77 -5.85
N ASN A 164 20.23 -2.50 -4.54
CA ASN A 164 21.37 -1.88 -3.88
C ASN A 164 22.46 -2.91 -3.60
N GLU A 165 23.71 -2.50 -3.74
CA GLU A 165 24.87 -3.33 -3.41
C GLU A 165 25.18 -3.27 -1.92
N ILE A 166 25.63 -4.38 -1.33
CA ILE A 166 26.07 -4.43 0.07
C ILE A 166 27.20 -3.39 0.29
N ASP A 167 27.15 -2.69 1.41
CA ASP A 167 28.06 -1.62 1.82
C ASP A 167 28.09 -0.37 0.92
N LYS A 168 27.25 -0.29 -0.10
CA LYS A 168 27.05 0.94 -0.87
C LYS A 168 25.78 1.68 -0.46
N ASP A 169 25.78 2.98 -0.69
CA ASP A 169 24.63 3.85 -0.44
C ASP A 169 23.87 4.08 -1.75
N ALA A 170 22.59 3.71 -1.80
CA ALA A 170 21.66 4.28 -2.75
C ALA A 170 21.22 5.67 -2.27
N ILE A 171 21.25 6.65 -3.16
CA ILE A 171 21.01 8.06 -2.79
C ILE A 171 19.82 8.58 -3.58
N LEU A 172 18.74 8.91 -2.87
CA LEU A 172 17.56 9.56 -3.42
C LEU A 172 17.52 11.03 -3.00
N SER A 173 17.33 11.94 -3.95
CA SER A 173 17.10 13.36 -3.65
C SER A 173 15.97 13.94 -4.50
N ILE A 174 15.23 14.88 -3.92
CA ILE A 174 14.13 15.61 -4.56
C ILE A 174 14.25 17.11 -4.24
N GLY A 175 14.05 17.96 -5.25
CA GLY A 175 14.03 19.43 -5.07
C GLY A 175 15.42 20.05 -4.88
N GLY A 176 16.13 20.41 -5.87
CA GLY A 176 17.31 21.26 -5.98
C GLY A 176 18.24 21.38 -4.73
N PHE A 177 18.88 22.53 -4.57
CA PHE A 177 19.89 22.79 -3.52
C PHE A 177 19.35 22.70 -2.07
N LEU A 178 18.08 23.06 -1.85
CA LEU A 178 17.40 22.98 -0.54
C LEU A 178 16.45 21.75 -0.47
N GLY A 179 16.67 20.76 -1.33
CA GLY A 179 15.81 19.60 -1.43
C GLY A 179 16.11 18.55 -0.37
N ALA A 180 15.17 17.60 -0.28
CA ALA A 180 15.29 16.41 0.55
C ALA A 180 16.30 15.42 -0.03
N LYS A 181 17.08 14.78 0.83
CA LYS A 181 18.04 13.73 0.45
C LYS A 181 18.05 12.60 1.46
N VAL A 182 18.00 11.37 0.97
CA VAL A 182 18.03 10.15 1.80
C VAL A 182 19.13 9.24 1.29
N TRP A 183 19.86 8.63 2.21
CA TRP A 183 20.88 7.62 1.96
C TRP A 183 20.36 6.29 2.47
N ILE A 184 20.42 5.27 1.65
CA ILE A 184 19.96 3.91 1.97
C ILE A 184 21.16 2.99 1.82
N LYS A 185 21.78 2.64 2.95
CA LYS A 185 22.94 1.74 2.94
C LYS A 185 22.50 0.32 2.62
N GLY A 186 23.16 -0.36 1.66
CA GLY A 186 23.01 -1.79 1.46
C GLY A 186 23.60 -2.58 2.61
N GLN A 187 22.89 -3.60 3.09
CA GLN A 187 23.29 -4.44 4.21
C GLN A 187 22.92 -5.90 3.91
N GLU A 188 23.66 -6.83 4.48
CA GLU A 188 23.34 -8.24 4.33
C GLU A 188 21.93 -8.55 4.87
N ASN A 189 21.15 -9.32 4.11
CA ASN A 189 19.78 -9.74 4.45
C ASN A 189 18.77 -8.59 4.73
N ARG A 190 19.06 -7.38 4.26
CA ARG A 190 18.16 -6.27 4.46
C ARG A 190 16.89 -6.43 3.64
N LEU A 191 15.74 -6.33 4.30
CA LEU A 191 14.43 -6.33 3.65
C LEU A 191 14.26 -5.14 2.69
N PRO A 192 13.37 -5.23 1.70
CA PRO A 192 13.08 -4.16 0.77
C PRO A 192 12.74 -2.85 1.49
N LYS A 193 13.20 -1.73 0.95
CA LYS A 193 12.82 -0.39 1.42
C LYS A 193 11.94 0.29 0.40
N HIS A 194 10.78 0.74 0.87
CA HIS A 194 9.82 1.47 0.07
C HIS A 194 9.83 2.94 0.49
N LEU A 195 9.99 3.83 -0.47
CA LEU A 195 10.00 5.27 -0.28
C LEU A 195 8.96 5.90 -1.19
N SER A 196 8.13 6.77 -0.68
CA SER A 196 7.16 7.53 -1.46
C SER A 196 7.55 8.99 -1.58
N LEU A 197 7.25 9.57 -2.74
CA LEU A 197 7.39 10.99 -3.03
C LEU A 197 6.15 11.79 -2.65
N SER A 198 5.11 11.15 -2.12
CA SER A 198 3.91 11.78 -1.56
C SER A 198 3.60 11.19 -0.19
N GLY A 199 3.13 12.05 0.73
CA GLY A 199 2.70 11.59 2.05
C GLY A 199 1.33 10.91 1.98
N PHE A 200 1.27 9.66 2.43
CA PHE A 200 0.05 8.93 2.72
C PHE A 200 0.27 8.06 3.95
N GLY A 201 -0.75 7.92 4.80
CA GLY A 201 -0.67 7.13 6.02
C GLY A 201 -1.29 5.76 5.85
N VAL A 202 -0.64 4.74 6.39
CA VAL A 202 -1.17 3.38 6.51
C VAL A 202 -0.85 2.84 7.90
N GLY A 203 -1.69 1.93 8.38
CA GLY A 203 -1.56 1.33 9.70
C GLY A 203 -0.31 0.46 9.88
N PRO A 204 -0.04 0.00 11.11
CA PRO A 204 1.21 -0.65 11.49
C PRO A 204 1.38 -2.03 10.87
N GLY A 205 2.60 -2.30 10.38
CA GLY A 205 3.07 -3.63 10.03
C GLY A 205 3.89 -4.26 11.17
N ARG A 206 4.16 -5.58 11.09
CA ARG A 206 4.98 -6.31 12.07
C ARG A 206 6.44 -5.87 12.11
N TYR A 207 6.96 -5.33 11.04
CA TYR A 207 8.36 -4.95 10.87
C TYR A 207 8.52 -3.45 10.66
N ASP A 208 8.35 -2.69 11.75
CA ASP A 208 8.79 -1.29 11.80
C ASP A 208 10.29 -1.21 12.14
N GLU A 209 11.15 -1.65 11.25
CA GLU A 209 12.53 -1.19 11.28
C GLU A 209 12.62 0.24 10.71
N ILE A 210 12.14 1.19 11.49
CA ILE A 210 12.38 2.61 11.23
C ILE A 210 13.86 2.91 11.54
N SER A 211 14.73 2.67 10.59
CA SER A 211 16.06 3.27 10.60
C SER A 211 16.12 4.39 9.56
N ILE A 212 15.35 5.46 9.75
CA ILE A 212 15.53 6.67 8.97
C ILE A 212 15.26 7.89 9.84
N SER A 213 16.31 8.49 10.24
CA SER A 213 16.30 9.86 10.68
C SER A 213 16.37 10.75 9.45
N PHE A 214 15.41 11.55 9.25
CA PHE A 214 15.25 12.80 8.50
C PHE A 214 13.96 12.78 7.69
N ASN A 215 12.90 13.18 8.37
CA ASN A 215 11.66 13.59 7.71
C ASN A 215 11.95 14.93 6.99
N THR A 216 12.29 14.82 5.71
CA THR A 216 12.61 15.97 4.87
C THR A 216 11.34 16.59 4.25
N GLY A 217 10.15 16.13 4.67
CA GLY A 217 8.87 16.64 4.17
C GLY A 217 8.55 16.34 2.71
N ARG A 218 9.36 15.52 2.02
CA ARG A 218 9.18 15.20 0.59
C ARG A 218 9.50 13.76 0.22
N ILE A 219 10.14 13.00 1.09
CA ILE A 219 10.43 11.57 0.92
C ILE A 219 9.96 10.88 2.19
N TYR A 220 9.06 9.94 2.05
CA TYR A 220 8.40 9.27 3.17
C TYR A 220 8.69 7.77 3.12
N PRO A 221 9.08 7.15 4.23
CA PRO A 221 9.12 5.70 4.31
C PRO A 221 7.71 5.13 4.20
N VAL A 222 7.60 3.98 3.55
CA VAL A 222 6.36 3.23 3.42
C VAL A 222 6.55 1.89 4.11
N ASP A 223 5.56 1.46 4.87
CA ASP A 223 5.52 0.14 5.49
C ASP A 223 5.74 -0.97 4.45
N LEU A 224 6.37 -2.08 4.87
CA LEU A 224 6.73 -3.17 3.98
C LEU A 224 5.51 -3.78 3.27
N ASN A 225 4.44 -4.07 4.02
CA ASN A 225 3.27 -4.74 3.50
C ASN A 225 2.47 -3.85 2.54
N PHE A 226 2.29 -2.60 2.93
CA PHE A 226 1.66 -1.62 2.04
C PHE A 226 2.55 -1.27 0.86
N GLY A 227 3.86 -1.22 1.04
CA GLY A 227 4.82 -1.02 -0.04
C GLY A 227 4.73 -2.12 -1.10
N GLN A 228 4.68 -3.38 -0.69
CA GLN A 228 4.50 -4.51 -1.63
C GLN A 228 3.13 -4.46 -2.32
N PHE A 229 2.06 -4.13 -1.58
CA PHE A 229 0.75 -3.89 -2.17
C PHE A 229 0.80 -2.83 -3.28
N LEU A 230 1.52 -1.73 -3.05
CA LEU A 230 1.68 -0.67 -4.05
C LEU A 230 2.51 -1.14 -5.26
N ILE A 231 3.60 -1.88 -5.05
CA ILE A 231 4.43 -2.39 -6.15
C ILE A 231 3.62 -3.28 -7.10
N ASP A 232 2.73 -4.10 -6.57
CA ASP A 232 1.85 -4.93 -7.39
C ASP A 232 0.74 -4.12 -8.09
N ALA A 233 0.29 -3.01 -7.49
CA ALA A 233 -0.80 -2.18 -8.01
C ALA A 233 -0.33 -1.09 -8.99
N LEU A 234 0.95 -0.73 -9.00
CA LEU A 234 1.52 0.35 -9.78
C LEU A 234 2.32 -0.16 -10.98
N THR A 235 2.71 0.76 -11.86
CA THR A 235 3.51 0.43 -13.05
C THR A 235 5.00 0.66 -12.77
N GLU A 236 5.83 -0.34 -13.05
CA GLU A 236 7.27 -0.15 -13.00
C GLU A 236 7.75 0.68 -14.20
N ARG A 237 8.42 1.77 -13.90
CA ARG A 237 9.10 2.58 -14.91
C ARG A 237 10.40 1.86 -15.30
N ARG A 238 10.48 1.46 -16.55
CA ARG A 238 11.67 0.87 -17.20
C ARG A 238 12.60 1.93 -17.75
#